data_ead7d4f13b4aaf8ea4c3970eccd37e8a
#
_entry.id   ead7d4f13b4aaf8ea4c3970eccd37e8a
#
_cell.length_a   1.000
_cell.length_b   1.000
_cell.length_c   1.000
_cell.angle_alpha   90.00
_cell.angle_beta   90.00
_cell.angle_gamma   90.00
#
_symmetry.space_group_name_H-M   'P 1'
#
loop_
_entity.id
_entity.type
_entity.pdbx_description
1 polymer ?
#
loop_
_entity_poly.entity_id
_entity_poly.type
_entity_poly.pdbx_seq_one_letter_code
_entity_poly.pdbx_strand_id
1 'polypeptide(L)'
;MIMQQTLFIVILAVVIVFALAYRWKKKAENKMGNDLNALIEANDWCGVCRILRKQLIIWGVLLVLCIALLIVRIVSNSQFYTPIIVCAILAWRFFKLIRLYRISFQNMKTIEQEKQEPQLMPIEEFLHGCKITHIDCKPDKIKQLWLDAYERGKANGFCPILLEIDDCFYDSLDEKSEWFDKAKFSVWKSSVLSSNPVDGQTFLCDRFEAVKEDWNDEEDWNVKVVGNDENLPPIDDFGISDESHVYLVEVPVKEPWKVFAYIPMGEWNECPTAEEHMAVAKYWYEKYGAVVAHISNDMIQYYLPKPVTGDTMPLAEEHMGYCDDTIFQGENLTSLAAELKKTTVWCFWWD
;
A
#
# COMPACT_ATOMS: atom_id res chain seq x y z
N MET A 1 -69.55 -2.86 -31.22
CA MET A 1 -69.29 -1.83 -30.21
C MET A 1 -68.75 -2.39 -28.91
N ILE A 2 -69.35 -3.39 -28.30
CA ILE A 2 -68.89 -4.01 -27.03
C ILE A 2 -67.49 -4.59 -27.14
N MET A 3 -67.12 -5.26 -28.24
CA MET A 3 -65.83 -5.90 -28.44
C MET A 3 -64.66 -4.87 -28.56
N GLN A 4 -64.93 -3.68 -29.12
CA GLN A 4 -63.94 -2.60 -29.18
C GLN A 4 -63.73 -1.94 -27.82
N GLN A 5 -64.75 -1.80 -27.00
CA GLN A 5 -64.61 -1.25 -25.63
C GLN A 5 -63.86 -2.22 -24.73
N THR A 6 -64.11 -3.54 -24.85
CA THR A 6 -63.35 -4.54 -24.07
C THR A 6 -61.86 -4.56 -24.45
N LEU A 7 -61.53 -4.47 -25.73
CA LEU A 7 -60.20 -4.39 -26.24
C LEU A 7 -59.44 -3.14 -25.71
N PHE A 8 -60.15 -1.97 -25.69
CA PHE A 8 -59.58 -0.71 -25.19
C PHE A 8 -59.29 -0.79 -23.68
N ILE A 9 -60.19 -1.40 -22.88
CA ILE A 9 -60.00 -1.57 -21.44
C ILE A 9 -58.79 -2.50 -21.15
N VAL A 10 -58.65 -3.58 -21.91
CA VAL A 10 -57.52 -4.52 -21.79
C VAL A 10 -56.20 -3.83 -22.15
N ILE A 11 -56.16 -3.06 -23.21
CA ILE A 11 -54.98 -2.30 -23.61
C ILE A 11 -54.62 -1.27 -22.53
N LEU A 12 -55.57 -0.53 -21.99
CA LEU A 12 -55.36 0.44 -20.94
C LEU A 12 -54.84 -0.20 -19.66
N ALA A 13 -55.41 -1.34 -19.24
CA ALA A 13 -54.95 -2.10 -18.09
C ALA A 13 -53.48 -2.58 -18.28
N VAL A 14 -53.14 -3.08 -19.45
CA VAL A 14 -51.78 -3.48 -19.81
C VAL A 14 -50.81 -2.29 -19.72
N VAL A 15 -51.19 -1.13 -20.26
CA VAL A 15 -50.35 0.09 -20.20
C VAL A 15 -50.15 0.56 -18.75
N ILE A 16 -51.19 0.51 -17.92
CA ILE A 16 -51.09 0.87 -16.49
C ILE A 16 -50.16 -0.09 -15.75
N VAL A 17 -50.31 -1.42 -15.97
CA VAL A 17 -49.44 -2.41 -15.36
C VAL A 17 -47.98 -2.20 -15.78
N PHE A 18 -47.74 -1.90 -17.07
CA PHE A 18 -46.38 -1.59 -17.55
C PHE A 18 -45.84 -0.29 -16.94
N ALA A 19 -46.64 0.75 -16.80
CA ALA A 19 -46.22 2.00 -16.18
C ALA A 19 -45.89 1.84 -14.69
N LEU A 20 -46.68 1.07 -13.95
CA LEU A 20 -46.44 0.73 -12.55
C LEU A 20 -45.17 -0.13 -12.39
N ALA A 21 -45.04 -1.15 -13.23
CA ALA A 21 -43.85 -2.01 -13.26
C ALA A 21 -42.57 -1.19 -13.60
N TYR A 22 -42.67 -0.25 -14.54
CA TYR A 22 -41.56 0.65 -14.89
C TYR A 22 -41.16 1.58 -13.72
N ARG A 23 -42.12 2.18 -13.01
CA ARG A 23 -41.87 3.00 -11.82
C ARG A 23 -41.24 2.20 -10.69
N TRP A 24 -41.74 1.00 -10.44
CA TRP A 24 -41.19 0.13 -9.41
C TRP A 24 -39.77 -0.31 -9.76
N LYS A 25 -39.54 -0.64 -11.03
CA LYS A 25 -38.24 -0.98 -11.57
C LYS A 25 -37.22 0.16 -11.40
N LYS A 26 -37.59 1.42 -11.77
CA LYS A 26 -36.73 2.58 -11.65
C LYS A 26 -36.31 2.86 -10.19
N LYS A 27 -37.25 2.68 -9.24
CA LYS A 27 -36.98 2.82 -7.80
C LYS A 27 -36.03 1.72 -7.29
N ALA A 28 -36.23 0.48 -7.76
CA ALA A 28 -35.36 -0.65 -7.41
C ALA A 28 -33.95 -0.52 -8.02
N GLU A 29 -33.85 -0.06 -9.28
CA GLU A 29 -32.55 0.19 -9.95
C GLU A 29 -31.76 1.32 -9.26
N ASN A 30 -32.40 2.39 -8.83
CA ASN A 30 -31.74 3.48 -8.10
C ASN A 30 -31.23 3.01 -6.73
N LYS A 31 -32.05 2.24 -5.99
CA LYS A 31 -31.63 1.68 -4.71
C LYS A 31 -30.45 0.72 -4.88
N MET A 32 -30.54 -0.17 -5.85
CA MET A 32 -29.46 -1.13 -6.15
C MET A 32 -28.17 -0.42 -6.59
N GLY A 33 -28.29 0.66 -7.39
CA GLY A 33 -27.13 1.45 -7.80
C GLY A 33 -26.43 2.09 -6.61
N ASN A 34 -27.19 2.62 -5.66
CA ASN A 34 -26.64 3.22 -4.43
C ASN A 34 -25.99 2.15 -3.55
N ASP A 35 -26.65 0.99 -3.37
CA ASP A 35 -26.11 -0.13 -2.59
C ASP A 35 -24.81 -0.66 -3.24
N LEU A 36 -24.77 -0.74 -4.58
CA LEU A 36 -23.61 -1.21 -5.33
C LEU A 36 -22.42 -0.21 -5.22
N ASN A 37 -22.70 1.08 -5.35
CA ASN A 37 -21.66 2.12 -5.20
C ASN A 37 -21.08 2.12 -3.78
N ALA A 38 -21.94 2.03 -2.75
CA ALA A 38 -21.49 1.95 -1.37
C ALA A 38 -20.57 0.73 -1.09
N LEU A 39 -20.89 -0.43 -1.70
CA LEU A 39 -20.04 -1.63 -1.57
C LEU A 39 -18.73 -1.51 -2.34
N ILE A 40 -18.72 -0.82 -3.49
CA ILE A 40 -17.50 -0.55 -4.25
C ILE A 40 -16.59 0.42 -3.48
N GLU A 41 -17.16 1.50 -2.92
CA GLU A 41 -16.43 2.46 -2.07
C GLU A 41 -15.89 1.81 -0.80
N ALA A 42 -16.59 0.82 -0.25
CA ALA A 42 -16.13 0.02 0.89
C ALA A 42 -15.21 -1.16 0.51
N ASN A 43 -14.83 -1.29 -0.75
CA ASN A 43 -14.03 -2.40 -1.30
C ASN A 43 -14.62 -3.81 -1.02
N ASP A 44 -15.94 -3.91 -0.73
CA ASP A 44 -16.64 -5.20 -0.50
C ASP A 44 -17.06 -5.87 -1.82
N TRP A 45 -16.09 -6.44 -2.53
CA TRP A 45 -16.33 -7.14 -3.80
C TRP A 45 -17.16 -8.41 -3.65
N CYS A 46 -17.17 -9.05 -2.49
CA CYS A 46 -18.04 -10.20 -2.20
C CYS A 46 -19.50 -9.76 -2.18
N GLY A 47 -19.80 -8.63 -1.53
CA GLY A 47 -21.13 -8.01 -1.55
C GLY A 47 -21.57 -7.60 -2.95
N VAL A 48 -20.66 -6.99 -3.72
CA VAL A 48 -20.87 -6.63 -5.13
C VAL A 48 -21.22 -7.88 -5.97
N CYS A 49 -20.43 -8.94 -5.89
CA CYS A 49 -20.69 -10.20 -6.60
C CYS A 49 -22.02 -10.83 -6.20
N ARG A 50 -22.40 -10.76 -4.93
CA ARG A 50 -23.68 -11.29 -4.43
C ARG A 50 -24.88 -10.57 -5.05
N ILE A 51 -24.82 -9.24 -5.16
CA ILE A 51 -25.88 -8.44 -5.81
C ILE A 51 -25.95 -8.75 -7.30
N LEU A 52 -24.80 -8.73 -7.99
CA LEU A 52 -24.75 -8.99 -9.43
C LEU A 52 -25.21 -10.41 -9.79
N ARG A 53 -24.87 -11.43 -8.98
CA ARG A 53 -25.33 -12.81 -9.17
C ARG A 53 -26.86 -12.91 -9.09
N LYS A 54 -27.49 -12.23 -8.11
CA LYS A 54 -28.97 -12.19 -8.02
C LYS A 54 -29.57 -11.54 -9.26
N GLN A 55 -29.01 -10.48 -9.76
CA GLN A 55 -29.49 -9.80 -10.97
C GLN A 55 -29.31 -10.66 -12.22
N LEU A 56 -28.20 -11.36 -12.37
CA LEU A 56 -27.96 -12.28 -13.49
C LEU A 56 -29.04 -13.39 -13.55
N ILE A 57 -29.44 -13.95 -12.42
CA ILE A 57 -30.49 -14.96 -12.35
C ILE A 57 -31.81 -14.36 -12.84
N ILE A 58 -32.23 -13.20 -12.32
CA ILE A 58 -33.50 -12.55 -12.68
C ILE A 58 -33.55 -12.23 -14.19
N TRP A 59 -32.48 -11.60 -14.70
CA TRP A 59 -32.41 -11.21 -16.12
C TRP A 59 -32.29 -12.41 -17.04
N GLY A 60 -31.60 -13.47 -16.62
CA GLY A 60 -31.52 -14.75 -17.34
C GLY A 60 -32.88 -15.42 -17.48
N VAL A 61 -33.65 -15.49 -16.39
CA VAL A 61 -35.04 -16.05 -16.42
C VAL A 61 -35.92 -15.22 -17.33
N LEU A 62 -35.87 -13.88 -17.24
CA LEU A 62 -36.66 -13.02 -18.13
C LEU A 62 -36.30 -13.20 -19.60
N LEU A 63 -35.03 -13.35 -19.92
CA LEU A 63 -34.59 -13.60 -21.30
C LEU A 63 -35.11 -14.91 -21.83
N VAL A 64 -35.03 -15.99 -21.03
CA VAL A 64 -35.56 -17.33 -21.41
C VAL A 64 -37.06 -17.28 -21.65
N LEU A 65 -37.83 -16.60 -20.79
CA LEU A 65 -39.28 -16.42 -20.98
C LEU A 65 -39.60 -15.63 -22.25
N CYS A 66 -38.84 -14.56 -22.54
CA CYS A 66 -39.03 -13.80 -23.77
C CYS A 66 -38.72 -14.61 -25.04
N ILE A 67 -37.66 -15.43 -25.01
CA ILE A 67 -37.32 -16.34 -26.12
C ILE A 67 -38.41 -17.37 -26.31
N ALA A 68 -38.93 -17.96 -25.23
CA ALA A 68 -40.07 -18.92 -25.33
C ALA A 68 -41.30 -18.28 -25.95
N LEU A 69 -41.67 -17.06 -25.54
CA LEU A 69 -42.77 -16.30 -26.13
C LEU A 69 -42.53 -15.97 -27.61
N LEU A 70 -41.29 -15.66 -27.98
CA LEU A 70 -40.92 -15.43 -29.36
C LEU A 70 -41.13 -16.70 -30.22
N ILE A 71 -40.66 -17.84 -29.72
CA ILE A 71 -40.84 -19.14 -30.40
C ILE A 71 -42.33 -19.45 -30.60
N VAL A 72 -43.16 -19.31 -29.56
CA VAL A 72 -44.62 -19.53 -29.65
C VAL A 72 -45.22 -18.60 -30.71
N ARG A 73 -44.79 -17.36 -30.82
CA ARG A 73 -45.31 -16.43 -31.84
C ARG A 73 -44.85 -16.75 -33.25
N ILE A 74 -43.60 -17.19 -33.41
CA ILE A 74 -43.10 -17.66 -34.73
C ILE A 74 -43.95 -18.85 -35.21
N VAL A 75 -44.21 -19.80 -34.31
CA VAL A 75 -45.02 -20.99 -34.63
C VAL A 75 -46.48 -20.62 -34.97
N SER A 76 -47.04 -19.58 -34.32
CA SER A 76 -48.41 -19.10 -34.58
C SER A 76 -48.55 -18.14 -35.76
N ASN A 77 -47.48 -17.92 -36.55
CA ASN A 77 -47.43 -17.12 -37.76
C ASN A 77 -47.99 -15.69 -37.63
N SER A 78 -47.81 -15.06 -36.45
CA SER A 78 -48.27 -13.70 -36.18
C SER A 78 -47.19 -12.67 -36.47
N GLN A 79 -47.42 -11.76 -37.42
CA GLN A 79 -46.48 -10.72 -37.82
C GLN A 79 -46.42 -9.57 -36.79
N PHE A 80 -45.56 -9.67 -35.78
CA PHE A 80 -45.22 -8.55 -34.90
C PHE A 80 -43.75 -8.56 -34.53
N TYR A 81 -42.99 -7.48 -34.88
CA TYR A 81 -41.56 -7.34 -34.63
C TYR A 81 -41.22 -6.95 -33.18
N THR A 82 -42.21 -6.56 -32.37
CA THR A 82 -42.01 -6.11 -30.98
C THR A 82 -41.29 -7.11 -30.05
N PRO A 83 -41.54 -8.44 -30.11
CA PRO A 83 -40.82 -9.40 -29.26
C PRO A 83 -39.33 -9.50 -29.56
N ILE A 84 -38.92 -9.30 -30.82
CA ILE A 84 -37.51 -9.36 -31.24
C ILE A 84 -36.74 -8.23 -30.60
N ILE A 85 -37.28 -7.02 -30.61
CA ILE A 85 -36.65 -5.83 -30.01
C ILE A 85 -36.50 -6.01 -28.48
N VAL A 86 -37.56 -6.54 -27.83
CA VAL A 86 -37.51 -6.80 -26.37
C VAL A 86 -36.45 -7.86 -26.05
N CYS A 87 -36.36 -8.96 -26.80
CA CYS A 87 -35.34 -9.97 -26.62
C CYS A 87 -33.92 -9.39 -26.83
N ALA A 88 -33.73 -8.53 -27.82
CA ALA A 88 -32.42 -7.88 -28.07
C ALA A 88 -32.01 -6.96 -26.90
N ILE A 89 -32.94 -6.19 -26.35
CA ILE A 89 -32.68 -5.32 -25.19
C ILE A 89 -32.33 -6.14 -23.94
N LEU A 90 -33.07 -7.23 -23.70
CA LEU A 90 -32.81 -8.11 -22.56
C LEU A 90 -31.47 -8.82 -22.69
N ALA A 91 -31.13 -9.32 -23.88
CA ALA A 91 -29.86 -9.94 -24.17
C ALA A 91 -28.71 -8.96 -23.94
N TRP A 92 -28.80 -7.71 -24.46
CA TRP A 92 -27.79 -6.68 -24.25
C TRP A 92 -27.57 -6.38 -22.76
N ARG A 93 -28.64 -6.22 -21.97
CA ARG A 93 -28.54 -6.03 -20.51
C ARG A 93 -27.92 -7.21 -19.81
N PHE A 94 -28.31 -8.44 -20.19
CA PHE A 94 -27.73 -9.65 -19.61
C PHE A 94 -26.24 -9.77 -19.88
N PHE A 95 -25.77 -9.51 -21.11
CA PHE A 95 -24.35 -9.50 -21.44
C PHE A 95 -23.57 -8.41 -20.70
N LYS A 96 -24.16 -7.22 -20.53
CA LYS A 96 -23.55 -6.15 -19.72
C LYS A 96 -23.37 -6.59 -18.26
N LEU A 97 -24.37 -7.25 -17.67
CA LEU A 97 -24.29 -7.77 -16.31
C LEU A 97 -23.24 -8.89 -16.17
N ILE A 98 -23.14 -9.80 -17.15
CA ILE A 98 -22.10 -10.84 -17.18
C ILE A 98 -20.72 -10.19 -17.18
N ARG A 99 -20.51 -9.15 -18.00
CA ARG A 99 -19.23 -8.45 -18.05
C ARG A 99 -18.87 -7.81 -16.69
N LEU A 100 -19.81 -7.11 -16.07
CA LEU A 100 -19.62 -6.53 -14.75
C LEU A 100 -19.35 -7.58 -13.67
N TYR A 101 -20.09 -8.69 -13.71
CA TYR A 101 -19.87 -9.80 -12.77
C TYR A 101 -18.47 -10.42 -12.93
N ARG A 102 -18.01 -10.63 -14.17
CA ARG A 102 -16.66 -11.15 -14.43
C ARG A 102 -15.58 -10.24 -13.87
N ILE A 103 -15.69 -8.92 -14.11
CA ILE A 103 -14.73 -7.94 -13.58
C ILE A 103 -14.73 -7.96 -12.05
N SER A 104 -15.91 -7.89 -11.42
CA SER A 104 -16.03 -7.93 -9.95
C SER A 104 -15.54 -9.24 -9.34
N PHE A 105 -15.75 -10.37 -10.04
CA PHE A 105 -15.25 -11.67 -9.61
C PHE A 105 -13.73 -11.78 -9.75
N GLN A 106 -13.14 -11.17 -10.77
CA GLN A 106 -11.69 -11.08 -10.89
C GLN A 106 -11.10 -10.22 -9.76
N ASN A 107 -11.67 -9.04 -9.51
CA ASN A 107 -11.23 -8.19 -8.39
C ASN A 107 -11.37 -8.91 -7.04
N MET A 108 -12.46 -9.62 -6.81
CA MET A 108 -12.62 -10.44 -5.59
C MET A 108 -11.52 -11.50 -5.47
N LYS A 109 -11.21 -12.20 -6.57
CA LYS A 109 -10.14 -13.21 -6.58
C LYS A 109 -8.76 -12.59 -6.36
N THR A 110 -8.48 -11.42 -6.91
CA THR A 110 -7.23 -10.70 -6.69
C THR A 110 -7.09 -10.36 -5.21
N ILE A 111 -8.14 -9.80 -4.59
CA ILE A 111 -8.14 -9.49 -3.15
C ILE A 111 -8.11 -10.75 -2.27
N GLU A 112 -8.76 -11.85 -2.69
CA GLU A 112 -8.64 -13.13 -1.98
C GLU A 112 -7.25 -13.77 -2.15
N GLN A 113 -6.56 -13.51 -3.26
CA GLN A 113 -5.17 -13.91 -3.47
C GLN A 113 -4.20 -13.01 -2.69
N GLU A 114 -4.49 -11.73 -2.57
CA GLU A 114 -3.78 -10.79 -1.70
C GLU A 114 -4.01 -11.09 -0.20
N LYS A 115 -5.15 -11.69 0.16
CA LYS A 115 -5.49 -12.15 1.51
C LYS A 115 -5.13 -13.62 1.80
N GLN A 116 -4.78 -14.43 0.82
CA GLN A 116 -3.98 -15.61 1.08
C GLN A 116 -2.61 -15.07 1.50
N GLU A 117 -2.32 -15.22 2.81
CA GLU A 117 -0.98 -14.98 3.31
C GLU A 117 -0.01 -15.50 2.25
N PRO A 118 0.85 -14.65 1.67
CA PRO A 118 1.91 -15.15 0.83
C PRO A 118 2.53 -16.31 1.63
N GLN A 119 2.84 -17.42 0.99
CA GLN A 119 3.73 -18.41 1.60
C GLN A 119 5.10 -17.72 1.67
N LEU A 120 5.18 -16.80 2.63
CA LEU A 120 6.39 -16.06 2.94
C LEU A 120 7.44 -17.13 3.22
N MET A 121 8.53 -17.11 2.47
CA MET A 121 9.69 -17.89 2.85
C MET A 121 9.97 -17.63 4.33
N PRO A 122 10.27 -18.66 5.13
CA PRO A 122 10.53 -18.44 6.54
C PRO A 122 11.59 -17.37 6.67
N ILE A 123 11.26 -16.26 7.32
CA ILE A 123 12.16 -15.12 7.53
C ILE A 123 13.50 -15.57 8.13
N GLU A 124 13.50 -16.68 8.86
CA GLU A 124 14.67 -17.33 9.41
C GLU A 124 15.65 -17.85 8.35
N GLU A 125 15.18 -18.04 7.11
CA GLU A 125 16.04 -18.55 6.02
C GLU A 125 17.02 -17.50 5.52
N PHE A 126 16.71 -16.20 5.66
CA PHE A 126 17.63 -15.13 5.25
C PHE A 126 18.21 -14.29 6.39
N LEU A 127 17.57 -14.18 7.54
CA LEU A 127 18.09 -13.45 8.70
C LEU A 127 18.98 -14.33 9.59
N HIS A 128 20.05 -14.85 9.01
CA HIS A 128 20.94 -15.79 9.67
C HIS A 128 21.59 -15.24 10.95
N GLY A 129 21.30 -15.86 12.07
CA GLY A 129 21.90 -15.55 13.37
C GLY A 129 21.14 -14.52 14.18
N CYS A 130 20.03 -14.00 13.68
CA CYS A 130 19.13 -13.14 14.43
C CYS A 130 18.08 -13.96 15.17
N LYS A 131 17.55 -13.43 16.27
CA LYS A 131 16.35 -13.95 16.90
C LYS A 131 15.16 -13.16 16.40
N ILE A 132 14.13 -13.87 15.93
CA ILE A 132 12.99 -13.29 15.24
C ILE A 132 11.72 -13.60 16.01
N THR A 133 10.84 -12.62 16.15
CA THR A 133 9.54 -12.76 16.81
C THR A 133 8.50 -12.03 16.00
N HIS A 134 7.48 -12.72 15.50
CA HIS A 134 6.33 -12.07 14.85
C HIS A 134 5.58 -11.19 15.85
N ILE A 135 5.22 -9.98 15.43
CA ILE A 135 4.47 -9.04 16.26
C ILE A 135 2.99 -9.16 15.91
N ASP A 136 2.22 -9.66 16.87
CA ASP A 136 0.76 -9.69 16.79
C ASP A 136 0.19 -8.69 17.83
N CYS A 137 0.32 -7.41 17.53
CA CYS A 137 -0.25 -6.36 18.36
C CYS A 137 -0.66 -5.16 17.50
N LYS A 138 -1.51 -4.31 18.08
CA LYS A 138 -1.96 -3.10 17.40
C LYS A 138 -0.80 -2.11 17.19
N PRO A 139 -0.81 -1.31 16.11
CA PRO A 139 0.23 -0.33 15.79
C PRO A 139 0.58 0.60 16.95
N ASP A 140 -0.42 1.08 17.70
CA ASP A 140 -0.26 1.96 18.86
C ASP A 140 0.62 1.38 20.00
N LYS A 141 0.90 0.08 19.97
CA LYS A 141 1.74 -0.61 20.96
C LYS A 141 3.13 -0.99 20.44
N ILE A 142 3.35 -0.93 19.12
CA ILE A 142 4.58 -1.39 18.49
C ILE A 142 5.79 -0.58 18.99
N LYS A 143 5.65 0.74 19.09
CA LYS A 143 6.72 1.60 19.61
C LYS A 143 7.12 1.22 21.04
N GLN A 144 6.17 0.98 21.93
CA GLN A 144 6.48 0.59 23.29
C GLN A 144 7.16 -0.79 23.37
N LEU A 145 6.69 -1.74 22.55
CA LEU A 145 7.30 -3.07 22.41
C LEU A 145 8.76 -2.95 21.94
N TRP A 146 9.01 -2.10 20.97
CA TRP A 146 10.37 -1.85 20.47
C TRP A 146 11.24 -1.17 21.54
N LEU A 147 10.73 -0.17 22.26
CA LEU A 147 11.46 0.49 23.36
C LEU A 147 11.84 -0.49 24.46
N ASP A 148 10.93 -1.39 24.85
CA ASP A 148 11.21 -2.43 25.83
C ASP A 148 12.29 -3.41 25.33
N ALA A 149 12.27 -3.74 24.04
CA ALA A 149 13.31 -4.55 23.40
C ALA A 149 14.64 -3.81 23.35
N TYR A 150 14.62 -2.50 23.06
CA TYR A 150 15.81 -1.66 22.99
C TYR A 150 16.53 -1.59 24.35
N GLU A 151 15.79 -1.40 25.44
CA GLU A 151 16.36 -1.43 26.80
C GLU A 151 16.93 -2.82 27.14
N ARG A 152 16.24 -3.90 26.78
CA ARG A 152 16.78 -5.27 26.95
C ARG A 152 18.04 -5.48 26.11
N GLY A 153 18.08 -4.94 24.90
CA GLY A 153 19.21 -5.06 23.97
C GLY A 153 20.49 -4.46 24.52
N LYS A 154 20.39 -3.26 25.13
CA LYS A 154 21.51 -2.61 25.83
C LYS A 154 22.14 -3.50 26.89
N ALA A 155 21.30 -4.24 27.64
CA ALA A 155 21.79 -5.14 28.69
C ALA A 155 22.33 -6.47 28.16
N ASN A 156 21.80 -6.98 27.05
CA ASN A 156 22.08 -8.33 26.55
C ASN A 156 22.96 -8.35 25.29
N GLY A 157 23.28 -7.20 24.71
CA GLY A 157 24.20 -7.07 23.58
C GLY A 157 23.58 -7.40 22.23
N PHE A 158 22.31 -6.97 22.01
CA PHE A 158 21.66 -7.02 20.73
C PHE A 158 21.01 -5.67 20.39
N CYS A 159 20.75 -5.41 19.12
CA CYS A 159 19.97 -4.27 18.64
C CYS A 159 18.62 -4.76 18.07
N PRO A 160 17.48 -4.28 18.58
CA PRO A 160 16.17 -4.65 18.04
C PRO A 160 15.86 -3.81 16.80
N ILE A 161 15.33 -4.45 15.77
CA ILE A 161 14.79 -3.83 14.57
C ILE A 161 13.35 -4.31 14.40
N LEU A 162 12.45 -3.40 14.10
CA LEU A 162 11.15 -3.72 13.51
C LEU A 162 11.40 -3.95 12.03
N LEU A 163 11.14 -5.14 11.55
CA LEU A 163 11.25 -5.48 10.15
C LEU A 163 9.85 -5.68 9.59
N GLU A 164 9.45 -4.80 8.69
CA GLU A 164 8.21 -4.89 7.96
C GLU A 164 8.44 -5.64 6.65
N ILE A 165 7.63 -6.66 6.40
CA ILE A 165 7.80 -7.56 5.26
C ILE A 165 6.51 -7.59 4.47
N ASP A 166 6.63 -7.30 3.18
CA ASP A 166 5.60 -7.41 2.17
C ASP A 166 6.13 -8.19 0.94
N ASP A 167 5.31 -8.28 -0.09
CA ASP A 167 5.70 -8.96 -1.32
C ASP A 167 6.88 -8.27 -2.02
N CYS A 168 6.94 -6.92 -1.97
CA CYS A 168 8.03 -6.14 -2.55
C CYS A 168 9.36 -6.41 -1.85
N PHE A 169 9.34 -6.63 -0.52
CA PHE A 169 10.53 -7.01 0.24
C PHE A 169 11.08 -8.36 -0.23
N TYR A 170 10.21 -9.33 -0.52
CA TYR A 170 10.64 -10.63 -1.06
C TYR A 170 11.17 -10.54 -2.48
N ASP A 171 10.52 -9.75 -3.34
CA ASP A 171 10.98 -9.54 -4.72
C ASP A 171 12.40 -8.93 -4.73
N SER A 172 12.68 -7.99 -3.84
CA SER A 172 14.03 -7.42 -3.69
C SER A 172 15.07 -8.43 -3.18
N LEU A 173 14.64 -9.42 -2.39
CA LEU A 173 15.52 -10.52 -1.95
C LEU A 173 15.76 -11.55 -3.05
N ASP A 174 14.78 -11.85 -3.92
CA ASP A 174 14.93 -12.80 -5.02
C ASP A 174 16.01 -12.36 -6.02
N GLU A 175 16.17 -11.06 -6.23
CA GLU A 175 17.28 -10.50 -7.01
C GLU A 175 18.64 -10.77 -6.35
N LYS A 176 18.66 -10.98 -5.03
CA LYS A 176 19.83 -11.27 -4.21
C LYS A 176 19.77 -12.71 -3.66
N SER A 177 19.47 -13.70 -4.51
CA SER A 177 19.26 -15.11 -4.15
C SER A 177 20.41 -15.74 -3.34
N GLU A 178 21.59 -15.15 -3.36
CA GLU A 178 22.74 -15.55 -2.53
C GLU A 178 22.53 -15.35 -1.02
N TRP A 179 21.56 -14.54 -0.60
CA TRP A 179 21.28 -14.29 0.82
C TRP A 179 20.62 -15.46 1.51
N PHE A 180 19.94 -16.31 0.76
CA PHE A 180 19.40 -17.57 1.29
C PHE A 180 20.49 -18.62 1.54
N ASP A 181 21.68 -18.49 0.91
CA ASP A 181 22.82 -19.33 1.20
C ASP A 181 23.61 -18.77 2.40
N LYS A 182 23.55 -19.48 3.52
CA LYS A 182 24.22 -19.09 4.76
C LYS A 182 25.71 -18.81 4.60
N ALA A 183 26.40 -19.52 3.72
CA ALA A 183 27.83 -19.31 3.49
C ALA A 183 28.07 -18.00 2.73
N LYS A 184 27.31 -17.74 1.68
CA LYS A 184 27.38 -16.49 0.92
C LYS A 184 26.97 -15.29 1.76
N PHE A 185 25.87 -15.40 2.51
CA PHE A 185 25.47 -14.36 3.47
C PHE A 185 26.59 -14.07 4.47
N SER A 186 27.26 -15.10 5.00
CA SER A 186 28.39 -14.92 5.93
C SER A 186 29.57 -14.18 5.30
N VAL A 187 29.84 -14.42 4.02
CA VAL A 187 30.89 -13.71 3.26
C VAL A 187 30.49 -12.25 3.05
N TRP A 188 29.26 -12.00 2.56
CA TRP A 188 28.74 -10.66 2.38
C TRP A 188 28.74 -9.87 3.70
N LYS A 189 28.20 -10.41 4.76
CA LYS A 189 28.20 -9.79 6.09
C LYS A 189 29.63 -9.43 6.55
N SER A 190 30.57 -10.31 6.34
CA SER A 190 31.97 -10.06 6.72
C SER A 190 32.58 -8.95 5.87
N SER A 191 32.22 -8.87 4.58
CA SER A 191 32.62 -7.78 3.69
C SER A 191 32.11 -6.44 4.19
N VAL A 192 30.79 -6.34 4.44
CA VAL A 192 30.15 -5.12 4.97
C VAL A 192 30.77 -4.67 6.29
N LEU A 193 30.95 -5.59 7.25
CA LEU A 193 31.53 -5.29 8.57
C LEU A 193 33.01 -4.88 8.51
N SER A 194 33.76 -5.33 7.50
CA SER A 194 35.18 -5.00 7.30
C SER A 194 35.41 -3.85 6.31
N SER A 195 34.33 -3.37 5.67
CA SER A 195 34.43 -2.24 4.75
C SER A 195 34.92 -0.98 5.46
N ASN A 196 35.58 -0.11 4.70
CA ASN A 196 36.02 1.20 5.18
C ASN A 196 35.41 2.27 4.23
N PRO A 197 34.07 2.46 4.27
CA PRO A 197 33.43 3.44 3.43
C PRO A 197 33.90 4.85 3.80
N VAL A 198 33.56 5.81 2.96
CA VAL A 198 33.65 7.24 3.31
C VAL A 198 32.90 7.46 4.62
N ASP A 199 33.40 8.33 5.49
CA ASP A 199 32.66 8.60 6.73
C ASP A 199 31.28 9.20 6.45
N GLY A 200 30.32 8.93 7.34
CA GLY A 200 28.93 9.26 7.09
C GLY A 200 28.66 10.75 6.87
N GLN A 201 29.41 11.64 7.52
CA GLN A 201 29.27 13.08 7.31
C GLN A 201 29.70 13.49 5.90
N THR A 202 30.86 13.03 5.46
CA THR A 202 31.37 13.31 4.10
C THR A 202 30.40 12.76 3.05
N PHE A 203 29.93 11.52 3.23
CA PHE A 203 28.95 10.92 2.33
C PHE A 203 27.69 11.79 2.19
N LEU A 204 27.10 12.24 3.31
CA LEU A 204 25.89 13.08 3.31
C LEU A 204 26.13 14.44 2.65
N CYS A 205 27.28 15.08 2.92
CA CYS A 205 27.63 16.35 2.30
C CYS A 205 27.82 16.22 0.79
N ASP A 206 28.53 15.18 0.33
CA ASP A 206 28.81 14.98 -1.10
C ASP A 206 27.50 14.70 -1.86
N ARG A 207 26.61 13.89 -1.29
CA ARG A 207 25.30 13.62 -1.90
C ARG A 207 24.40 14.85 -1.88
N PHE A 208 24.38 15.62 -0.80
CA PHE A 208 23.61 16.86 -0.75
C PHE A 208 24.04 17.85 -1.84
N GLU A 209 25.35 18.03 -2.06
CA GLU A 209 25.84 18.91 -3.13
C GLU A 209 25.50 18.34 -4.52
N ALA A 210 25.52 17.01 -4.71
CA ALA A 210 25.11 16.39 -5.97
C ALA A 210 23.61 16.61 -6.26
N VAL A 211 22.73 16.37 -5.28
CA VAL A 211 21.30 16.66 -5.41
C VAL A 211 21.03 18.12 -5.72
N LYS A 212 21.79 19.03 -5.08
CA LYS A 212 21.70 20.46 -5.32
C LYS A 212 22.16 20.86 -6.73
N GLU A 213 23.17 20.19 -7.29
CA GLU A 213 23.62 20.42 -8.67
C GLU A 213 22.58 19.96 -9.69
N ASP A 214 21.92 18.81 -9.46
CA ASP A 214 20.86 18.29 -10.32
C ASP A 214 19.60 19.18 -10.32
N TRP A 215 19.35 19.89 -9.23
CA TRP A 215 18.21 20.79 -9.06
C TRP A 215 18.53 22.25 -9.40
N ASN A 216 19.53 22.50 -10.22
CA ASN A 216 20.14 23.79 -10.53
C ASN A 216 19.24 24.78 -11.30
N ASP A 217 17.93 24.57 -11.35
CA ASP A 217 16.98 25.59 -11.71
C ASP A 217 16.67 26.42 -10.45
N GLU A 218 17.14 27.69 -10.39
CA GLU A 218 17.00 28.57 -9.22
C GLU A 218 15.53 28.69 -8.72
N GLU A 219 14.56 28.53 -9.61
CA GLU A 219 13.14 28.52 -9.27
C GLU A 219 12.76 27.26 -8.47
N ASP A 220 13.20 26.07 -8.88
CA ASP A 220 12.88 24.81 -8.20
C ASP A 220 13.59 24.71 -6.85
N TRP A 221 14.85 25.11 -6.78
CA TRP A 221 15.61 25.15 -5.52
C TRP A 221 14.97 26.08 -4.49
N ASN A 222 14.61 27.31 -4.87
CA ASN A 222 13.97 28.27 -3.97
C ASN A 222 12.59 27.82 -3.48
N VAL A 223 11.79 27.17 -4.30
CA VAL A 223 10.47 26.62 -3.90
C VAL A 223 10.64 25.48 -2.89
N LYS A 224 11.69 24.67 -3.03
CA LYS A 224 11.98 23.53 -2.15
C LYS A 224 12.71 23.93 -0.86
N VAL A 225 13.40 25.07 -0.84
CA VAL A 225 14.14 25.57 0.33
C VAL A 225 13.29 26.52 1.19
N VAL A 226 12.37 27.28 0.59
CA VAL A 226 11.62 28.36 1.26
C VAL A 226 10.17 27.96 1.47
N GLY A 227 9.84 27.44 2.63
CA GLY A 227 8.47 27.23 3.10
C GLY A 227 8.32 27.68 4.55
N ASN A 228 7.13 28.03 4.92
CA ASN A 228 6.78 28.45 6.27
C ASN A 228 5.70 27.48 6.80
N ASP A 229 6.08 26.27 7.15
CA ASP A 229 5.17 25.39 7.86
C ASP A 229 5.73 25.02 9.25
N GLU A 230 5.70 26.02 10.15
CA GLU A 230 6.07 25.84 11.56
C GLU A 230 5.10 24.95 12.34
N ASN A 231 4.01 24.50 11.70
CA ASN A 231 2.89 23.80 12.34
C ASN A 231 2.81 22.31 12.05
N LEU A 232 3.78 21.70 11.37
CA LEU A 232 3.82 20.25 11.19
C LEU A 232 3.82 19.55 12.57
N PRO A 233 2.97 18.54 12.77
CA PRO A 233 2.98 17.75 14.00
C PRO A 233 4.31 16.99 14.11
N PRO A 234 4.83 16.76 15.33
CA PRO A 234 6.02 15.93 15.49
C PRO A 234 5.73 14.49 15.09
N ILE A 235 6.69 13.85 14.44
CA ILE A 235 6.67 12.42 14.21
C ILE A 235 7.28 11.74 15.43
N ASP A 236 6.43 11.11 16.22
CA ASP A 236 6.80 10.46 17.48
C ASP A 236 6.48 8.96 17.50
N ASP A 237 5.91 8.41 16.43
CA ASP A 237 5.56 7.00 16.30
C ASP A 237 6.05 6.42 14.98
N PHE A 238 6.17 5.09 14.92
CA PHE A 238 6.46 4.39 13.68
C PHE A 238 5.17 4.28 12.87
N GLY A 239 5.18 4.76 11.63
CA GLY A 239 4.01 4.77 10.73
C GLY A 239 3.62 3.40 10.18
N ILE A 240 3.61 2.37 11.03
CA ILE A 240 3.34 0.99 10.64
C ILE A 240 1.83 0.78 10.48
N SER A 241 1.42 0.17 9.37
CA SER A 241 0.03 -0.13 9.04
C SER A 241 -0.52 -1.32 9.83
N ASP A 242 -1.86 -1.34 10.08
CA ASP A 242 -2.58 -2.51 10.63
C ASP A 242 -2.52 -3.75 9.69
N GLU A 243 -2.19 -3.54 8.42
CA GLU A 243 -2.16 -4.61 7.41
C GLU A 243 -0.75 -5.19 7.21
N SER A 244 0.28 -4.60 7.82
CA SER A 244 1.68 -4.97 7.65
C SER A 244 2.06 -6.19 8.50
N HIS A 245 2.89 -7.07 7.92
CA HIS A 245 3.55 -8.15 8.66
C HIS A 245 4.84 -7.63 9.29
N VAL A 246 4.84 -7.45 10.60
CA VAL A 246 5.97 -6.88 11.34
C VAL A 246 6.63 -7.92 12.24
N TYR A 247 7.94 -7.94 12.22
CA TYR A 247 8.76 -8.81 13.06
C TYR A 247 9.70 -7.98 13.92
N LEU A 248 9.86 -8.38 15.18
CA LEU A 248 10.93 -7.91 16.01
C LEU A 248 12.15 -8.80 15.78
N VAL A 249 13.21 -8.23 15.22
CA VAL A 249 14.48 -8.88 14.92
C VAL A 249 15.52 -8.44 15.93
N GLU A 250 15.98 -9.33 16.79
CA GLU A 250 17.08 -9.07 17.73
C GLU A 250 18.41 -9.38 17.01
N VAL A 251 19.04 -8.33 16.46
CA VAL A 251 20.31 -8.45 15.73
C VAL A 251 21.47 -8.55 16.74
N PRO A 252 22.35 -9.56 16.66
CA PRO A 252 23.38 -9.84 17.67
C PRO A 252 24.60 -8.90 17.55
N VAL A 253 24.36 -7.60 17.61
CA VAL A 253 25.38 -6.54 17.58
C VAL A 253 25.17 -5.57 18.75
N LYS A 254 26.27 -4.98 19.24
CA LYS A 254 26.21 -3.95 20.27
C LYS A 254 26.15 -2.55 19.69
N GLU A 255 26.77 -2.37 18.53
CA GLU A 255 26.82 -1.12 17.81
C GLU A 255 25.61 -1.01 16.87
N PRO A 256 24.67 -0.05 17.12
CA PRO A 256 23.39 -0.02 16.42
C PRO A 256 23.50 0.10 14.89
N TRP A 257 24.53 0.76 14.39
CA TRP A 257 24.73 0.92 12.95
C TRP A 257 25.10 -0.37 12.22
N LYS A 258 25.60 -1.41 12.93
CA LYS A 258 25.98 -2.68 12.34
C LYS A 258 24.78 -3.57 11.96
N VAL A 259 23.55 -3.13 12.21
CA VAL A 259 22.34 -3.86 11.81
C VAL A 259 22.25 -4.04 10.30
N PHE A 260 22.76 -3.10 9.51
CA PHE A 260 22.79 -3.18 8.05
C PHE A 260 23.69 -4.30 7.49
N ALA A 261 24.58 -4.89 8.28
CA ALA A 261 25.31 -6.09 7.90
C ALA A 261 24.49 -7.39 8.12
N TYR A 262 23.27 -7.29 8.62
CA TYR A 262 22.38 -8.44 8.89
C TYR A 262 21.05 -8.33 8.18
N ILE A 263 20.58 -7.13 7.91
CA ILE A 263 19.28 -6.88 7.27
C ILE A 263 19.55 -6.19 5.92
N PRO A 264 19.16 -6.87 4.82
CA PRO A 264 19.32 -6.32 3.48
C PRO A 264 18.46 -5.07 3.30
N MET A 265 19.08 -4.01 2.83
CA MET A 265 18.43 -2.77 2.45
C MET A 265 19.32 -2.01 1.49
N GLY A 266 18.73 -1.31 0.51
CA GLY A 266 19.43 -0.43 -0.40
C GLY A 266 19.91 -1.08 -1.69
N GLU A 267 20.76 -0.36 -2.43
CA GLU A 267 21.31 -0.70 -3.75
C GLU A 267 20.29 -0.66 -4.90
N TRP A 268 19.22 0.10 -4.75
CA TRP A 268 18.23 0.37 -5.80
C TRP A 268 17.85 1.87 -5.76
N ASN A 269 17.53 2.42 -6.91
CA ASN A 269 17.38 3.87 -7.09
C ASN A 269 18.54 4.63 -6.43
N GLU A 270 18.27 5.69 -5.72
CA GLU A 270 19.27 6.45 -4.96
C GLU A 270 19.48 5.95 -3.51
N CYS A 271 18.89 4.79 -3.15
CA CYS A 271 19.04 4.23 -1.82
C CYS A 271 20.47 3.75 -1.58
N PRO A 272 21.12 4.18 -0.48
CA PRO A 272 22.51 3.83 -0.18
C PRO A 272 22.78 2.32 -0.07
N THR A 273 24.01 1.91 -0.25
CA THR A 273 24.48 0.55 0.02
C THR A 273 24.47 0.25 1.53
N ALA A 274 24.57 -1.03 1.91
CA ALA A 274 24.64 -1.43 3.32
C ALA A 274 25.81 -0.76 4.07
N GLU A 275 26.95 -0.60 3.40
CA GLU A 275 28.14 0.06 3.95
C GLU A 275 27.93 1.56 4.17
N GLU A 276 27.26 2.22 3.24
CA GLU A 276 26.93 3.65 3.32
C GLU A 276 25.87 3.90 4.39
N HIS A 277 24.81 3.07 4.44
CA HIS A 277 23.84 3.08 5.53
C HIS A 277 24.53 2.94 6.89
N MET A 278 25.48 2.00 7.01
CA MET A 278 26.23 1.77 8.24
C MET A 278 27.09 2.99 8.63
N ALA A 279 27.70 3.66 7.65
CA ALA A 279 28.52 4.86 7.89
C ALA A 279 27.66 6.04 8.37
N VAL A 280 26.51 6.28 7.71
CA VAL A 280 25.57 7.34 8.09
C VAL A 280 24.96 7.05 9.46
N ALA A 281 24.48 5.82 9.70
CA ALA A 281 23.90 5.42 10.97
C ALA A 281 24.90 5.57 12.14
N LYS A 282 26.19 5.26 11.91
CA LYS A 282 27.24 5.49 12.88
C LYS A 282 27.41 6.99 13.20
N TYR A 283 27.51 7.81 12.16
CA TYR A 283 27.68 9.26 12.32
C TYR A 283 26.50 9.87 13.10
N TRP A 284 25.26 9.53 12.75
CA TRP A 284 24.08 10.03 13.44
C TRP A 284 23.92 9.48 14.86
N TYR A 285 24.34 8.23 15.10
CA TYR A 285 24.39 7.70 16.45
C TYR A 285 25.37 8.46 17.34
N GLU A 286 26.58 8.73 16.86
CA GLU A 286 27.62 9.45 17.60
C GLU A 286 27.24 10.91 17.83
N LYS A 287 26.56 11.55 16.86
CA LYS A 287 26.22 12.97 16.91
C LYS A 287 24.91 13.27 17.63
N TYR A 288 23.88 12.45 17.41
CA TYR A 288 22.51 12.71 17.87
C TYR A 288 21.96 11.61 18.77
N GLY A 289 22.58 10.46 18.86
CA GLY A 289 22.08 9.27 19.52
C GLY A 289 20.97 8.56 18.74
N ALA A 290 20.85 8.84 17.44
CA ALA A 290 19.88 8.22 16.56
C ALA A 290 20.20 6.74 16.35
N VAL A 291 19.22 5.87 16.47
CA VAL A 291 19.36 4.43 16.26
C VAL A 291 18.36 3.94 15.25
N VAL A 292 18.77 3.05 14.34
CA VAL A 292 17.85 2.38 13.42
C VAL A 292 16.84 1.59 14.23
N ALA A 293 15.55 1.81 13.94
CA ALA A 293 14.46 1.19 14.67
C ALA A 293 13.52 0.35 13.79
N HIS A 294 13.28 0.80 12.57
CA HIS A 294 12.39 0.15 11.61
C HIS A 294 13.03 0.10 10.23
N ILE A 295 12.82 -1.01 9.52
CA ILE A 295 13.24 -1.22 8.13
C ILE A 295 12.07 -1.92 7.41
N SER A 296 11.71 -1.42 6.22
CA SER A 296 10.86 -2.12 5.25
C SER A 296 11.62 -2.32 3.94
N ASN A 297 10.91 -2.68 2.86
CA ASN A 297 11.50 -2.74 1.52
C ASN A 297 12.13 -1.41 1.09
N ASP A 298 11.45 -0.31 1.35
CA ASP A 298 11.72 1.03 0.81
C ASP A 298 11.85 2.11 1.90
N MET A 299 11.74 1.74 3.19
CA MET A 299 11.73 2.69 4.29
C MET A 299 12.72 2.32 5.38
N ILE A 300 13.37 3.34 5.93
CA ILE A 300 14.15 3.24 7.17
C ILE A 300 13.66 4.30 8.14
N GLN A 301 13.45 3.90 9.41
CA GLN A 301 13.17 4.86 10.47
C GLN A 301 14.21 4.77 11.58
N TYR A 302 14.61 5.95 12.04
CA TYR A 302 15.52 6.12 13.17
C TYR A 302 14.76 6.63 14.38
N TYR A 303 15.04 6.08 15.54
CA TYR A 303 14.57 6.58 16.81
C TYR A 303 15.61 7.45 17.48
N LEU A 304 15.17 8.59 18.04
CA LEU A 304 15.97 9.47 18.89
C LEU A 304 15.41 9.49 20.31
N PRO A 305 16.29 9.45 21.32
CA PRO A 305 15.83 9.54 22.73
C PRO A 305 15.25 10.92 23.09
N LYS A 306 15.55 11.94 22.29
CA LYS A 306 15.04 13.32 22.42
C LYS A 306 15.19 14.05 21.09
N PRO A 307 14.33 15.04 20.78
CA PRO A 307 14.48 15.88 19.60
C PRO A 307 15.81 16.63 19.57
N VAL A 308 16.26 16.98 18.39
CA VAL A 308 17.48 17.77 18.18
C VAL A 308 17.23 19.22 18.57
N THR A 309 18.19 19.83 19.29
CA THR A 309 18.09 21.22 19.73
C THR A 309 19.10 22.11 18.99
N GLY A 310 18.76 23.39 18.82
CA GLY A 310 19.61 24.36 18.14
C GLY A 310 19.23 24.58 16.67
N ASP A 311 20.22 24.85 15.84
CA ASP A 311 20.03 24.98 14.40
C ASP A 311 19.96 23.58 13.76
N THR A 312 18.85 23.28 13.13
CA THR A 312 18.57 22.00 12.47
C THR A 312 18.63 22.08 10.95
N MET A 313 18.96 23.24 10.37
CA MET A 313 19.11 23.35 8.92
C MET A 313 20.22 22.43 8.40
N PRO A 314 21.43 22.36 9.00
CA PRO A 314 22.45 21.41 8.55
C PRO A 314 22.00 19.94 8.64
N LEU A 315 21.13 19.60 9.60
CA LEU A 315 20.56 18.25 9.71
C LEU A 315 19.52 17.98 8.61
N ALA A 316 18.72 18.99 8.24
CA ALA A 316 17.79 18.87 7.11
C ALA A 316 18.56 18.67 5.78
N GLU A 317 19.69 19.33 5.61
CA GLU A 317 20.60 19.11 4.47
C GLU A 317 21.17 17.68 4.49
N GLU A 318 21.57 17.16 5.66
CA GLU A 318 22.00 15.77 5.83
C GLU A 318 20.88 14.78 5.46
N HIS A 319 19.62 15.04 5.85
CA HIS A 319 18.47 14.21 5.51
C HIS A 319 18.24 14.18 4.00
N MET A 320 18.30 15.34 3.33
CA MET A 320 18.17 15.43 1.89
C MET A 320 19.32 14.71 1.16
N GLY A 321 20.54 14.80 1.66
CA GLY A 321 21.69 14.05 1.11
C GLY A 321 21.59 12.54 1.34
N TYR A 322 20.85 12.10 2.36
CA TYR A 322 20.62 10.68 2.61
C TYR A 322 19.48 10.11 1.76
N CYS A 323 18.39 10.85 1.63
CA CYS A 323 17.19 10.47 0.88
C CYS A 323 16.55 11.75 0.33
N ASP A 324 16.73 12.03 -0.95
CA ASP A 324 16.23 13.24 -1.60
C ASP A 324 14.71 13.20 -1.78
N ASP A 325 14.10 12.00 -1.85
CA ASP A 325 12.65 11.80 -1.82
C ASP A 325 11.96 12.40 -0.58
N THR A 326 12.68 12.60 0.52
CA THR A 326 12.16 13.25 1.73
C THR A 326 11.54 14.62 1.42
N ILE A 327 12.07 15.34 0.44
CA ILE A 327 11.60 16.68 0.03
C ILE A 327 10.58 16.60 -1.11
N PHE A 328 10.58 15.55 -1.94
CA PHE A 328 9.60 15.37 -3.02
C PHE A 328 8.17 15.21 -2.52
N GLN A 329 7.97 14.78 -1.28
CA GLN A 329 6.65 14.50 -0.70
C GLN A 329 5.90 15.74 -0.21
N GLY A 330 6.30 16.93 -0.65
CA GLY A 330 5.63 18.20 -0.38
C GLY A 330 6.23 19.00 0.77
N GLU A 331 7.31 18.53 1.36
CA GLU A 331 8.09 19.27 2.33
C GLU A 331 9.22 20.06 1.65
N ASN A 332 9.71 21.07 2.31
CA ASN A 332 10.90 21.82 1.92
C ASN A 332 11.91 21.80 3.07
N LEU A 333 13.17 22.13 2.79
CA LEU A 333 14.24 22.11 3.78
C LEU A 333 13.92 22.91 5.05
N THR A 334 13.22 24.05 4.93
CA THR A 334 12.86 24.88 6.08
C THR A 334 11.81 24.20 6.95
N SER A 335 10.79 23.58 6.35
CA SER A 335 9.76 22.81 7.05
C SER A 335 10.36 21.59 7.73
N LEU A 336 11.20 20.83 7.02
CA LEU A 336 11.93 19.70 7.58
C LEU A 336 12.81 20.12 8.76
N ALA A 337 13.57 21.21 8.63
CA ALA A 337 14.38 21.73 9.73
C ALA A 337 13.53 22.13 10.95
N ALA A 338 12.33 22.66 10.74
CA ALA A 338 11.41 22.99 11.82
C ALA A 338 10.80 21.74 12.49
N GLU A 339 10.51 20.71 11.72
CA GLU A 339 10.00 19.43 12.21
C GLU A 339 11.06 18.70 13.05
N LEU A 340 12.30 18.64 12.59
CA LEU A 340 13.41 17.97 13.27
C LEU A 340 13.68 18.51 14.70
N LYS A 341 13.23 19.71 15.02
CA LYS A 341 13.29 20.26 16.40
C LYS A 341 12.27 19.65 17.35
N LYS A 342 11.27 18.93 16.82
CA LYS A 342 10.11 18.44 17.59
C LYS A 342 10.02 16.92 17.56
N THR A 343 10.54 16.26 16.52
CA THR A 343 10.35 14.84 16.24
C THR A 343 11.37 13.95 16.97
N THR A 344 10.96 12.75 17.33
CA THR A 344 11.81 11.68 17.88
C THR A 344 11.92 10.47 16.96
N VAL A 345 11.27 10.50 15.81
CA VAL A 345 11.40 9.48 14.77
C VAL A 345 11.72 10.17 13.45
N TRP A 346 12.84 9.83 12.84
CA TRP A 346 13.17 10.23 11.47
C TRP A 346 12.73 9.14 10.51
N CYS A 347 12.10 9.52 9.42
CA CYS A 347 11.58 8.62 8.40
C CYS A 347 12.22 8.93 7.05
N PHE A 348 12.72 7.90 6.38
CA PHE A 348 13.29 7.96 5.04
C PHE A 348 12.61 6.92 4.18
N TRP A 349 12.08 7.33 3.06
CA TRP A 349 11.37 6.49 2.10
C TRP A 349 11.87 6.81 0.70
N TRP A 350 12.25 5.77 -0.02
CA TRP A 350 12.75 5.85 -1.41
C TRP A 350 11.68 5.32 -2.36
N ASP A 351 11.28 6.14 -3.40
CA ASP A 351 10.25 5.80 -4.40
C ASP A 351 10.85 5.08 -5.63
#